data_7885ba1abcc9d37e1dee81d01fb98b2a
#
_entry.id   7885ba1abcc9d37e1dee81d01fb98b2a
#
_cell.length_a   1.000
_cell.length_b   1.000
_cell.length_c   1.000
_cell.angle_alpha   90.00
_cell.angle_beta   90.00
_cell.angle_gamma   90.00
#
_symmetry.space_group_name_H-M   'P 1'
#
loop_
_entity.id
_entity.type
_entity.pdbx_description
1 polymer ?
#
loop_
_entity_poly.entity_id
_entity_poly.type
_entity_poly.pdbx_seq_one_letter_code
_entity_poly.pdbx_strand_id
1 'polypeptide(L)'
;VDNLSFIDQNLQRKAKNLLLATNLIPLDSFDSDNFSSLILKEQLEDLDNSTPFKVLHNATLERFIRVYLRDRKAYLNKLIHKSIYYFPVFEEQLDAYDLPLELKYLAVVESALNPVAISPSGAKGLWQFMYGTGIEYDLYIDLDLEYFYSCFFFIIYFFI
;
A
#
# COMPACT_ATOMS: atom_id res chain seq x y z
N VAL A 1 -17.06 20.00 9.74
CA VAL A 1 -17.28 19.74 8.31
C VAL A 1 -16.16 20.34 7.47
N ASP A 2 -15.55 21.47 7.88
CA ASP A 2 -14.54 22.18 7.06
C ASP A 2 -13.12 21.60 7.12
N ASN A 3 -12.79 20.78 8.13
CA ASN A 3 -11.45 20.20 8.29
C ASN A 3 -11.16 19.03 7.32
N LEU A 4 -12.16 18.27 6.97
CA LEU A 4 -12.01 17.09 6.09
C LEU A 4 -11.73 17.50 4.63
N SER A 5 -12.40 18.53 4.13
CA SER A 5 -12.15 19.04 2.77
C SER A 5 -10.74 19.64 2.62
N PHE A 6 -10.20 20.24 3.68
CA PHE A 6 -8.86 20.82 3.70
C PHE A 6 -7.77 19.72 3.70
N ILE A 7 -7.98 18.64 4.45
CA ILE A 7 -7.06 17.49 4.50
C ILE A 7 -7.02 16.79 3.14
N ASP A 8 -8.18 16.54 2.53
CA ASP A 8 -8.27 15.92 1.21
C ASP A 8 -7.59 16.78 0.11
N GLN A 9 -7.79 18.09 0.13
CA GLN A 9 -7.12 19.00 -0.80
C GLN A 9 -5.60 19.05 -0.63
N ASN A 10 -5.10 18.99 0.61
CA ASN A 10 -3.66 18.92 0.88
C ASN A 10 -3.04 17.61 0.40
N LEU A 11 -3.72 16.49 0.61
CA LEU A 11 -3.30 15.18 0.14
C LEU A 11 -3.28 15.12 -1.39
N GLN A 12 -4.32 15.62 -2.05
CA GLN A 12 -4.37 15.70 -3.51
C GLN A 12 -3.24 16.58 -4.07
N ARG A 13 -2.92 17.69 -3.39
CA ARG A 13 -1.81 18.57 -3.79
C ARG A 13 -0.45 17.89 -3.60
N LYS A 14 -0.22 17.22 -2.46
CA LYS A 14 1.00 16.43 -2.19
C LYS A 14 1.16 15.32 -3.23
N ALA A 15 0.12 14.55 -3.48
CA ALA A 15 0.11 13.48 -4.49
C ALA A 15 0.39 14.01 -5.90
N LYS A 16 -0.21 15.14 -6.28
CA LYS A 16 0.03 15.78 -7.58
C LYS A 16 1.47 16.25 -7.72
N ASN A 17 2.04 16.84 -6.67
CA ASN A 17 3.44 17.28 -6.66
C ASN A 17 4.41 16.10 -6.73
N LEU A 18 4.09 15.00 -6.06
CA LEU A 18 4.86 13.74 -6.14
C LEU A 18 4.80 13.14 -7.54
N LEU A 19 3.62 13.11 -8.17
CA LEU A 19 3.43 12.68 -9.56
C LEU A 19 4.27 13.49 -10.55
N LEU A 20 4.40 14.80 -10.33
CA LEU A 20 5.22 15.69 -11.15
C LEU A 20 6.71 15.55 -10.87
N ALA A 21 7.09 15.20 -9.63
CA ALA A 21 8.48 15.04 -9.21
C ALA A 21 9.05 13.64 -9.49
N THR A 22 8.19 12.61 -9.46
CA THR A 22 8.57 11.25 -9.82
C THR A 22 8.37 11.07 -11.32
N ASN A 23 9.47 11.02 -12.07
CA ASN A 23 9.48 10.41 -13.40
C ASN A 23 9.18 8.91 -13.24
N LEU A 24 7.94 8.58 -12.86
CA LEU A 24 7.49 7.19 -12.84
C LEU A 24 7.64 6.67 -14.26
N ILE A 25 8.63 5.83 -14.47
CA ILE A 25 8.77 5.10 -15.74
C ILE A 25 7.47 4.34 -15.92
N PRO A 26 6.69 4.63 -16.97
CA PRO A 26 5.45 3.89 -17.20
C PRO A 26 5.80 2.41 -17.28
N LEU A 27 5.11 1.57 -16.51
CA LEU A 27 5.29 0.13 -16.58
C LEU A 27 5.10 -0.39 -18.02
N ASP A 28 4.48 0.41 -18.90
CA ASP A 28 4.33 0.12 -20.32
C ASP A 28 5.65 0.08 -21.09
N SER A 29 6.69 0.77 -20.60
CA SER A 29 8.05 0.70 -21.14
C SER A 29 8.88 -0.48 -20.60
N PHE A 30 8.34 -1.23 -19.63
CA PHE A 30 9.03 -2.38 -19.04
C PHE A 30 8.86 -3.61 -19.92
N ASP A 31 9.99 -4.09 -20.48
CA ASP A 31 10.03 -5.31 -21.28
C ASP A 31 10.08 -6.54 -20.35
N SER A 32 8.91 -7.14 -20.12
CA SER A 32 8.78 -8.33 -19.26
C SER A 32 9.45 -9.58 -19.83
N ASP A 33 9.67 -9.63 -21.15
CA ASP A 33 10.20 -10.81 -21.83
C ASP A 33 11.73 -10.90 -21.72
N ASN A 34 12.39 -9.75 -21.57
CA ASN A 34 13.84 -9.65 -21.35
C ASN A 34 14.26 -9.58 -19.88
N PHE A 35 13.32 -9.75 -18.94
CA PHE A 35 13.62 -9.69 -17.53
C PHE A 35 14.35 -10.95 -17.07
N SER A 36 15.68 -10.83 -16.91
CA SER A 36 16.56 -11.90 -16.49
C SER A 36 16.32 -12.33 -15.04
N SER A 37 16.28 -13.64 -14.78
CA SER A 37 16.23 -14.20 -13.41
C SER A 37 17.41 -13.75 -12.55
N LEU A 38 18.56 -13.45 -13.16
CA LEU A 38 19.74 -12.93 -12.47
C LEU A 38 19.49 -11.52 -11.93
N ILE A 39 18.94 -10.62 -12.76
CA ILE A 39 18.58 -9.26 -12.35
C ILE A 39 17.53 -9.29 -11.24
N LEU A 40 16.52 -10.16 -11.37
CA LEU A 40 15.51 -10.32 -10.33
C LEU A 40 16.11 -10.77 -9.00
N LYS A 41 17.03 -11.74 -9.05
CA LYS A 41 17.68 -12.24 -7.85
C LYS A 41 18.49 -11.12 -7.17
N GLU A 42 19.26 -10.36 -7.91
CA GLU A 42 20.04 -9.23 -7.40
C GLU A 42 19.12 -8.17 -6.75
N GLN A 43 18.02 -7.80 -7.41
CA GLN A 43 17.04 -6.84 -6.86
C GLN A 43 16.36 -7.35 -5.59
N LEU A 44 16.07 -8.66 -5.49
CA LEU A 44 15.49 -9.24 -4.28
C LEU A 44 16.53 -9.33 -3.14
N GLU A 45 17.80 -9.56 -3.44
CA GLU A 45 18.89 -9.48 -2.45
C GLU A 45 19.09 -8.06 -1.93
N ASP A 46 19.02 -7.05 -2.79
CA ASP A 46 19.05 -5.64 -2.40
C ASP A 46 17.87 -5.28 -1.51
N LEU A 47 16.68 -5.78 -1.84
CA LEU A 47 15.49 -5.58 -1.03
C LEU A 47 15.59 -6.27 0.34
N ASP A 48 16.08 -7.51 0.42
CA ASP A 48 16.32 -8.24 1.67
C ASP A 48 17.32 -7.50 2.58
N ASN A 49 18.31 -6.85 2.00
CA ASN A 49 19.31 -6.08 2.75
C ASN A 49 18.83 -4.70 3.20
N SER A 50 17.82 -4.12 2.52
CA SER A 50 17.32 -2.77 2.78
C SER A 50 16.04 -2.72 3.62
N THR A 51 15.40 -3.87 3.88
CA THR A 51 14.15 -3.95 4.65
C THR A 51 14.28 -4.87 5.85
N PRO A 52 13.48 -4.70 6.90
CA PRO A 52 13.47 -5.59 8.05
C PRO A 52 12.87 -6.96 7.76
N PHE A 53 12.25 -7.15 6.60
CA PHE A 53 11.57 -8.39 6.20
C PHE A 53 12.49 -9.26 5.35
N LYS A 54 12.43 -10.58 5.59
CA LYS A 54 13.18 -11.54 4.80
C LYS A 54 12.55 -11.76 3.43
N VAL A 55 13.29 -11.43 2.37
CA VAL A 55 12.86 -11.57 0.98
C VAL A 55 13.82 -12.52 0.25
N LEU A 56 13.53 -13.80 0.27
CA LEU A 56 14.38 -14.81 -0.36
C LEU A 56 13.88 -15.15 -1.76
N HIS A 57 14.78 -15.07 -2.74
CA HIS A 57 14.50 -15.54 -4.10
C HIS A 57 14.18 -17.05 -4.11
N ASN A 58 13.06 -17.39 -4.74
CA ASN A 58 12.68 -18.77 -5.05
C ASN A 58 11.83 -18.81 -6.32
N ALA A 59 11.73 -20.01 -6.94
CA ALA A 59 11.02 -20.20 -8.20
C ALA A 59 9.53 -19.81 -8.13
N THR A 60 8.89 -19.97 -6.97
CA THR A 60 7.49 -19.60 -6.77
C THR A 60 7.33 -18.09 -6.78
N LEU A 61 8.15 -17.37 -6.02
CA LEU A 61 8.15 -15.90 -5.99
C LEU A 61 8.44 -15.33 -7.37
N GLU A 62 9.46 -15.85 -8.07
CA GLU A 62 9.78 -15.43 -9.43
C GLU A 62 8.58 -15.60 -10.37
N ARG A 63 7.89 -16.76 -10.32
CA ARG A 63 6.70 -17.00 -11.13
C ARG A 63 5.59 -15.99 -10.83
N PHE A 64 5.34 -15.66 -9.55
CA PHE A 64 4.37 -14.65 -9.17
C PHE A 64 4.73 -13.27 -9.72
N ILE A 65 5.96 -12.84 -9.56
CA ILE A 65 6.43 -11.55 -10.06
C ILE A 65 6.23 -11.46 -11.58
N ARG A 66 6.63 -12.50 -12.33
CA ARG A 66 6.45 -12.54 -13.79
C ARG A 66 4.98 -12.46 -14.20
N VAL A 67 4.06 -13.16 -13.51
CA VAL A 67 2.62 -13.08 -13.77
C VAL A 67 2.11 -11.64 -13.58
N TYR A 68 2.53 -10.96 -12.52
CA TYR A 68 2.11 -9.57 -12.29
C TYR A 68 2.68 -8.61 -13.32
N LEU A 69 3.95 -8.76 -13.68
CA LEU A 69 4.61 -7.88 -14.63
C LEU A 69 4.13 -8.09 -16.07
N ARG A 70 3.69 -9.30 -16.44
CA ARG A 70 3.22 -9.63 -17.77
C ARG A 70 1.69 -9.60 -17.88
N ASP A 71 1.01 -10.45 -17.11
CA ASP A 71 -0.40 -10.75 -17.32
C ASP A 71 -1.31 -9.80 -16.54
N ARG A 72 -0.79 -9.18 -15.46
CA ARG A 72 -1.52 -8.27 -14.57
C ARG A 72 -0.98 -6.85 -14.57
N LYS A 73 -0.28 -6.45 -15.61
CA LYS A 73 0.36 -5.14 -15.76
C LYS A 73 -0.62 -3.98 -15.56
N ALA A 74 -1.81 -4.05 -16.16
CA ALA A 74 -2.84 -3.01 -16.00
C ALA A 74 -3.34 -2.90 -14.54
N TYR A 75 -3.43 -4.01 -13.83
CA TYR A 75 -3.78 -4.02 -12.41
C TYR A 75 -2.65 -3.42 -11.56
N LEU A 76 -1.41 -3.80 -11.82
CA LEU A 76 -0.23 -3.25 -11.13
C LEU A 76 -0.11 -1.73 -11.35
N ASN A 77 -0.34 -1.24 -12.57
CA ASN A 77 -0.40 0.19 -12.87
C ASN A 77 -1.45 0.92 -12.02
N LYS A 78 -2.64 0.35 -11.86
CA LYS A 78 -3.68 0.94 -11.00
C LYS A 78 -3.24 1.02 -9.53
N LEU A 79 -2.56 -0.03 -9.03
CA LEU A 79 -2.03 -0.02 -7.67
C LEU A 79 -0.95 1.06 -7.48
N ILE A 80 -0.03 1.19 -8.43
CA ILE A 80 1.01 2.22 -8.40
C ILE A 80 0.39 3.62 -8.39
N HIS A 81 -0.62 3.88 -9.22
CA HIS A 81 -1.30 5.19 -9.22
C HIS A 81 -2.00 5.47 -7.89
N LYS A 82 -2.65 4.48 -7.29
CA LYS A 82 -3.26 4.64 -5.97
C LYS A 82 -2.22 4.84 -4.87
N SER A 83 -1.10 4.12 -4.93
CA SER A 83 -0.04 4.21 -3.91
C SER A 83 0.57 5.61 -3.83
N ILE A 84 0.66 6.35 -4.94
CA ILE A 84 1.12 7.73 -4.94
C ILE A 84 0.26 8.62 -4.04
N TYR A 85 -1.02 8.32 -3.93
CA TYR A 85 -1.94 9.06 -3.06
C TYR A 85 -1.86 8.59 -1.60
N TYR A 86 -1.87 7.28 -1.36
CA TYR A 86 -2.00 6.72 -0.01
C TYR A 86 -0.66 6.57 0.73
N PHE A 87 0.41 6.18 0.04
CA PHE A 87 1.67 5.84 0.69
C PHE A 87 2.31 7.00 1.46
N PRO A 88 2.33 8.25 0.97
CA PRO A 88 2.89 9.36 1.74
C PRO A 88 2.23 9.57 3.11
N VAL A 89 0.93 9.29 3.20
CA VAL A 89 0.18 9.39 4.46
C VAL A 89 0.54 8.24 5.40
N PHE A 90 0.64 7.02 4.85
CA PHE A 90 1.03 5.85 5.63
C PHE A 90 2.46 5.98 6.16
N GLU A 91 3.38 6.40 5.30
CA GLU A 91 4.80 6.59 5.64
C GLU A 91 4.97 7.65 6.73
N GLU A 92 4.28 8.79 6.64
CA GLU A 92 4.31 9.85 7.66
C GLU A 92 3.89 9.33 9.05
N GLN A 93 2.88 8.48 9.09
CA GLN A 93 2.39 7.92 10.35
C GLN A 93 3.27 6.76 10.85
N LEU A 94 3.68 5.85 9.97
CA LEU A 94 4.56 4.74 10.34
C LEU A 94 5.89 5.26 10.92
N ASP A 95 6.47 6.28 10.28
CA ASP A 95 7.69 6.93 10.74
C ASP A 95 7.50 7.61 12.11
N ALA A 96 6.37 8.27 12.32
CA ALA A 96 6.06 8.93 13.60
C ALA A 96 6.00 7.96 14.79
N TYR A 97 5.76 6.67 14.54
CA TYR A 97 5.70 5.63 15.55
C TYR A 97 6.86 4.62 15.48
N ASP A 98 7.92 4.95 14.74
CA ASP A 98 9.12 4.10 14.55
C ASP A 98 8.76 2.68 14.03
N LEU A 99 7.78 2.59 13.12
CA LEU A 99 7.33 1.35 12.53
C LEU A 99 7.92 1.16 11.12
N PRO A 100 8.16 -0.10 10.69
CA PRO A 100 8.63 -0.37 9.34
C PRO A 100 7.71 0.21 8.26
N LEU A 101 8.29 0.99 7.35
CA LEU A 101 7.51 1.65 6.28
C LEU A 101 6.87 0.65 5.31
N GLU A 102 7.37 -0.57 5.26
CA GLU A 102 6.85 -1.66 4.45
C GLU A 102 5.45 -2.11 4.87
N LEU A 103 5.02 -1.81 6.10
CA LEU A 103 3.67 -2.09 6.57
C LEU A 103 2.59 -1.41 5.71
N LYS A 104 2.92 -0.33 5.00
CA LYS A 104 2.02 0.29 4.01
C LYS A 104 1.51 -0.69 2.94
N TYR A 105 2.30 -1.73 2.61
CA TYR A 105 1.91 -2.73 1.63
C TYR A 105 0.79 -3.66 2.10
N LEU A 106 0.50 -3.72 3.40
CA LEU A 106 -0.65 -4.47 3.91
C LEU A 106 -1.96 -3.97 3.29
N ALA A 107 -2.15 -2.65 3.16
CA ALA A 107 -3.35 -2.10 2.52
C ALA A 107 -3.46 -2.47 1.03
N VAL A 108 -2.34 -2.75 0.36
CA VAL A 108 -2.33 -3.28 -1.01
C VAL A 108 -2.86 -4.72 -1.01
N VAL A 109 -2.38 -5.55 -0.10
CA VAL A 109 -2.77 -6.96 0.00
C VAL A 109 -4.23 -7.11 0.44
N GLU A 110 -4.68 -6.32 1.41
CA GLU A 110 -5.99 -6.41 2.02
C GLU A 110 -7.12 -5.91 1.09
N SER A 111 -6.92 -4.77 0.45
CA SER A 111 -8.00 -4.12 -0.31
C SER A 111 -7.62 -3.64 -1.71
N ALA A 112 -6.38 -3.84 -2.15
CA ALA A 112 -5.85 -3.18 -3.34
C ALA A 112 -5.97 -1.65 -3.27
N LEU A 113 -5.73 -1.08 -2.09
CA LEU A 113 -5.89 0.35 -1.81
C LEU A 113 -7.31 0.84 -2.16
N ASN A 114 -8.33 0.10 -1.75
CA ASN A 114 -9.73 0.47 -1.92
C ASN A 114 -10.35 0.85 -0.57
N PRO A 115 -10.64 2.14 -0.31
CA PRO A 115 -11.17 2.60 0.97
C PRO A 115 -12.60 2.12 1.24
N VAL A 116 -13.34 1.75 0.21
CA VAL A 116 -14.72 1.26 0.32
C VAL A 116 -14.85 -0.24 0.12
N ALA A 117 -13.75 -0.98 0.22
CA ALA A 117 -13.77 -2.43 0.09
C ALA A 117 -14.58 -3.08 1.23
N ILE A 118 -15.39 -4.07 0.88
CA ILE A 118 -16.12 -4.90 1.84
C ILE A 118 -15.89 -6.37 1.45
N SER A 119 -15.38 -7.16 2.39
CA SER A 119 -15.19 -8.59 2.17
C SER A 119 -16.48 -9.38 2.40
N PRO A 120 -16.57 -10.63 1.93
CA PRO A 120 -17.71 -11.51 2.21
C PRO A 120 -17.95 -11.75 3.71
N SER A 121 -16.90 -11.67 4.53
CA SER A 121 -16.96 -11.80 5.99
C SER A 121 -17.30 -10.49 6.72
N GLY A 122 -17.46 -9.38 5.99
CA GLY A 122 -17.82 -8.09 6.56
C GLY A 122 -16.62 -7.21 6.97
N ALA A 123 -15.41 -7.60 6.65
CA ALA A 123 -14.25 -6.72 6.83
C ALA A 123 -14.32 -5.53 5.88
N LYS A 124 -13.90 -4.33 6.32
CA LYS A 124 -14.11 -3.07 5.59
C LYS A 124 -12.85 -2.24 5.47
N GLY A 125 -12.83 -1.42 4.41
CA GLY A 125 -11.86 -0.34 4.20
C GLY A 125 -10.50 -0.80 3.70
N LEU A 126 -9.53 0.12 3.73
CA LEU A 126 -8.17 -0.08 3.23
C LEU A 126 -7.46 -1.27 3.88
N TRP A 127 -7.70 -1.47 5.17
CA TRP A 127 -7.00 -2.43 6.02
C TRP A 127 -7.86 -3.65 6.38
N GLN A 128 -9.07 -3.74 5.81
CA GLN A 128 -10.00 -4.86 6.00
C GLN A 128 -10.27 -5.22 7.45
N PHE A 129 -10.59 -4.23 8.29
CA PHE A 129 -10.96 -4.49 9.67
C PHE A 129 -12.37 -5.04 9.82
N MET A 130 -12.49 -5.98 10.76
CA MET A 130 -13.79 -6.47 11.21
C MET A 130 -14.44 -5.45 12.15
N TYR A 131 -15.76 -5.36 12.09
CA TYR A 131 -16.55 -4.46 12.95
C TYR A 131 -16.27 -4.63 14.45
N GLY A 132 -16.19 -5.89 14.92
CA GLY A 132 -15.88 -6.19 16.32
C GLY A 132 -14.52 -5.66 16.76
N THR A 133 -13.50 -5.81 15.93
CA THR A 133 -12.17 -5.27 16.15
C THR A 133 -12.20 -3.74 16.23
N GLY A 134 -12.95 -3.09 15.35
CA GLY A 134 -13.11 -1.64 15.37
C GLY A 134 -13.68 -1.14 16.70
N ILE A 135 -14.71 -1.80 17.24
CA ILE A 135 -15.30 -1.45 18.55
C ILE A 135 -14.29 -1.66 19.69
N GLU A 136 -13.57 -2.78 19.70
CA GLU A 136 -12.62 -3.14 20.76
C GLU A 136 -11.53 -2.08 20.94
N TYR A 137 -11.16 -1.39 19.85
CA TYR A 137 -10.12 -0.37 19.84
C TYR A 137 -10.67 1.06 19.73
N ASP A 138 -11.96 1.29 20.08
CA ASP A 138 -12.62 2.60 20.00
C ASP A 138 -12.47 3.30 18.64
N LEU A 139 -12.35 2.51 17.56
CA LEU A 139 -12.32 3.05 16.21
C LEU A 139 -13.73 3.52 15.83
N TYR A 140 -13.85 4.79 15.48
CA TYR A 140 -15.11 5.32 14.95
C TYR A 140 -15.45 4.62 13.62
N ILE A 141 -16.54 3.81 13.65
CA ILE A 141 -16.96 2.97 12.52
C ILE A 141 -18.00 3.74 11.68
N ASP A 142 -17.84 5.02 11.51
CA ASP A 142 -18.70 5.75 10.59
C ASP A 142 -18.22 5.60 9.15
N LEU A 143 -19.15 5.61 8.21
CA LEU A 143 -18.95 5.26 6.79
C LEU A 143 -18.09 6.28 6.02
N ASP A 144 -17.56 7.30 6.71
CA ASP A 144 -16.80 8.40 6.14
C ASP A 144 -15.29 8.28 6.35
N LEU A 145 -14.54 9.23 5.82
CA LEU A 145 -13.08 9.32 5.78
C LEU A 145 -12.36 9.15 7.13
N GLU A 146 -13.05 9.31 8.27
CA GLU A 146 -12.51 9.05 9.61
C GLU A 146 -12.13 7.58 9.82
N TYR A 147 -12.79 6.65 9.13
CA TYR A 147 -12.43 5.23 9.13
C TYR A 147 -11.02 4.97 8.58
N PHE A 148 -10.55 5.84 7.73
CA PHE A 148 -9.19 5.79 7.17
C PHE A 148 -8.11 5.98 8.23
N TYR A 149 -8.28 6.98 9.10
CA TYR A 149 -7.32 7.30 10.16
C TYR A 149 -7.45 6.37 11.36
N SER A 150 -8.67 6.04 11.76
CA SER A 150 -8.93 5.14 12.88
C SER A 150 -8.33 3.76 12.67
N CYS A 151 -8.50 3.18 11.49
CA CYS A 151 -7.90 1.88 11.15
C CYS A 151 -6.38 1.91 11.09
N PHE A 152 -5.80 3.07 10.79
CA PHE A 152 -4.35 3.24 10.79
C PHE A 152 -3.76 3.23 12.20
N PHE A 153 -4.43 3.88 13.17
CA PHE A 153 -4.06 3.81 14.59
C PHE A 153 -4.06 2.39 15.13
N PHE A 154 -4.93 1.51 14.63
CA PHE A 154 -4.96 0.11 15.04
C PHE A 154 -3.69 -0.65 14.61
N ILE A 155 -3.18 -0.45 13.39
CA ILE A 155 -1.93 -1.10 12.97
C ILE A 155 -0.79 -0.68 13.88
N ILE A 156 -0.72 0.59 14.23
CA ILE A 156 0.23 1.12 15.20
C ILE A 156 0.09 0.40 16.55
N TYR A 157 -1.14 0.28 17.05
CA TYR A 157 -1.42 -0.38 18.35
C TYR A 157 -1.15 -1.89 18.33
N PHE A 158 -1.29 -2.55 17.19
CA PHE A 158 -1.04 -3.98 17.05
C PHE A 158 0.46 -4.32 16.98
N PHE A 159 1.29 -3.39 16.52
CA PHE A 159 2.74 -3.58 16.38
C PHE A 159 3.56 -2.92 17.49
N ILE A 160 2.97 -2.14 18.42
CA ILE A 160 3.57 -1.64 19.64
C ILE A 160 3.21 -2.56 20.81
#